data_babdaaf23d3b263046f0f00bc9adb1eb
#
_entry.id   babdaaf23d3b263046f0f00bc9adb1eb
#
_cell.length_a   1.000
_cell.length_b   1.000
_cell.length_c   1.000
_cell.angle_alpha   90.00
_cell.angle_beta   90.00
_cell.angle_gamma   90.00
#
_symmetry.space_group_name_H-M   'P 1'
#
loop_
_entity.id
_entity.type
_entity.pdbx_description
1 polymer ?
#
loop_
_entity_poly.entity_id
_entity_poly.type
_entity_poly.pdbx_seq_one_letter_code
_entity_poly.pdbx_strand_id
1 'polypeptide(L)'
;MTTETMHAREGLIGQAIAATGRRLLPRDLTGGMTLTLPSGRQHRIGFQKPGIHCDLVLRNYRPVFSAMRRGAVGFGESFMAGDVESSDITSVLRFYLKNRDALNRAARSVFFKSLGDRLFHLLRQNTRAGARRNISAHYDLGNAFYAHWLDETMSYSSGFFGNGAETLQASQIAKYDLVVDALGLDKPSRILEIGCGWGGFAEVAANRGHHVTGLTISREQLEFARGRLGDRAEIRFQDYRDTTEQFDAIASIEMIEAVGEANWPTYFKVLHDRLKPGGSAAVQAITIDRALYEGYRRKADFIQRYIFPGGMLPTKCILAEQAERAGLTFEPVQVFGHDYAQTLALWRERFEAAWPDIAKLGFDEKFRRRWTYYLSYCEAGFREGSIDVGIYRFRRAG
;
A
#
# COMPACT_ATOMS: atom_id res chain seq x y z
N MET A 1 23.38 -13.22 38.18
CA MET A 1 24.16 -12.46 37.17
C MET A 1 24.01 -11.01 37.51
N THR A 2 25.07 -10.31 37.87
CA THR A 2 25.05 -8.94 38.29
C THR A 2 24.86 -7.99 37.10
N THR A 3 24.26 -6.82 37.30
CA THR A 3 23.99 -5.79 36.29
C THR A 3 25.25 -5.42 35.48
N GLU A 4 26.42 -5.43 36.13
CA GLU A 4 27.74 -5.18 35.49
C GLU A 4 28.13 -6.26 34.46
N THR A 5 27.81 -7.52 34.70
CA THR A 5 28.07 -8.61 33.73
C THR A 5 27.13 -8.55 32.53
N MET A 6 25.93 -8.01 32.67
CA MET A 6 25.02 -7.75 31.56
C MET A 6 25.52 -6.57 30.70
N HIS A 7 25.93 -5.46 31.30
CA HIS A 7 26.49 -4.32 30.55
C HIS A 7 27.81 -4.63 29.83
N ALA A 8 28.69 -5.45 30.45
CA ALA A 8 29.93 -5.90 29.80
C ALA A 8 29.67 -6.81 28.59
N ARG A 9 28.70 -7.74 28.68
CA ARG A 9 28.26 -8.59 27.55
C ARG A 9 27.58 -7.79 26.44
N GLU A 10 26.74 -6.84 26.77
CA GLU A 10 26.13 -5.93 25.81
C GLU A 10 27.17 -5.09 25.08
N GLY A 11 28.22 -4.64 25.77
CA GLY A 11 29.36 -3.91 25.18
C GLY A 11 30.14 -4.75 24.15
N LEU A 12 30.36 -6.03 24.40
CA LEU A 12 31.04 -6.95 23.50
C LEU A 12 30.21 -7.28 22.23
N ILE A 13 28.91 -7.52 22.41
CA ILE A 13 27.99 -7.75 21.28
C ILE A 13 27.92 -6.48 20.41
N GLY A 14 27.79 -5.32 21.01
CA GLY A 14 27.77 -4.04 20.31
C GLY A 14 29.05 -3.77 19.52
N GLN A 15 30.24 -4.10 20.10
CA GLN A 15 31.51 -3.99 19.41
C GLN A 15 31.64 -4.96 18.25
N ALA A 16 31.18 -6.20 18.44
CA ALA A 16 31.17 -7.22 17.36
C ALA A 16 30.24 -6.80 16.21
N ILE A 17 29.03 -6.32 16.51
CA ILE A 17 28.09 -5.81 15.50
C ILE A 17 28.68 -4.61 14.77
N ALA A 18 29.27 -3.66 15.48
CA ALA A 18 29.89 -2.46 14.89
C ALA A 18 31.13 -2.81 14.05
N ALA A 19 31.96 -3.75 14.48
CA ALA A 19 33.15 -4.20 13.75
C ALA A 19 32.75 -4.97 12.49
N THR A 20 31.76 -5.88 12.62
CA THR A 20 31.21 -6.64 11.49
C THR A 20 30.51 -5.70 10.51
N GLY A 21 29.69 -4.75 10.99
CA GLY A 21 29.03 -3.73 10.17
C GLY A 21 30.04 -2.91 9.37
N ARG A 22 31.12 -2.42 9.99
CA ARG A 22 32.17 -1.67 9.28
C ARG A 22 32.88 -2.45 8.17
N ARG A 23 33.01 -3.77 8.32
CA ARG A 23 33.64 -4.64 7.31
C ARG A 23 32.69 -5.02 6.17
N LEU A 24 31.41 -5.11 6.45
CA LEU A 24 30.39 -5.63 5.54
C LEU A 24 29.59 -4.55 4.82
N LEU A 25 29.46 -3.34 5.43
CA LEU A 25 28.70 -2.26 4.80
C LEU A 25 29.45 -1.73 3.58
N PRO A 26 28.76 -1.58 2.44
CA PRO A 26 29.35 -0.99 1.24
C PRO A 26 29.83 0.44 1.54
N ARG A 27 30.95 0.83 0.91
CA ARG A 27 31.50 2.18 1.05
C ARG A 27 30.84 3.20 0.12
N ASP A 28 30.09 2.74 -0.88
CA ASP A 28 29.52 3.55 -1.96
C ASP A 28 28.02 3.86 -1.77
N LEU A 29 27.55 3.86 -0.53
CA LEU A 29 26.16 4.18 -0.20
C LEU A 29 25.80 5.64 -0.55
N THR A 30 24.61 5.84 -1.11
CA THR A 30 24.03 7.14 -1.41
C THR A 30 23.29 7.66 -0.18
N GLY A 31 23.67 8.85 0.32
CA GLY A 31 23.15 9.41 1.56
C GLY A 31 23.87 8.88 2.81
N GLY A 32 23.23 9.00 3.97
CA GLY A 32 23.86 8.58 5.23
C GLY A 32 22.86 8.29 6.33
N MET A 33 23.23 7.38 7.23
CA MET A 33 22.45 7.03 8.42
C MET A 33 23.31 7.16 9.68
N THR A 34 22.78 7.84 10.69
CA THR A 34 23.35 7.87 12.04
C THR A 34 22.69 6.79 12.89
N LEU A 35 23.40 5.71 13.17
CA LEU A 35 22.92 4.60 14.00
C LEU A 35 23.37 4.80 15.45
N THR A 36 22.40 4.89 16.37
CA THR A 36 22.66 4.91 17.81
C THR A 36 22.40 3.52 18.40
N LEU A 37 23.42 2.94 19.01
CA LEU A 37 23.35 1.63 19.67
C LEU A 37 22.72 1.74 21.07
N PRO A 38 22.28 0.63 21.69
CA PRO A 38 21.74 0.60 23.04
C PRO A 38 22.70 1.15 24.11
N SER A 39 23.99 1.13 23.83
CA SER A 39 25.04 1.76 24.68
C SER A 39 25.11 3.29 24.57
N GLY A 40 24.28 3.91 23.74
CA GLY A 40 24.36 5.34 23.41
C GLY A 40 25.43 5.69 22.35
N ARG A 41 26.27 4.74 21.96
CA ARG A 41 27.33 4.98 20.99
C ARG A 41 26.74 5.17 19.59
N GLN A 42 27.20 6.23 18.90
CA GLN A 42 26.76 6.54 17.53
C GLN A 42 27.75 6.03 16.50
N HIS A 43 27.23 5.55 15.37
CA HIS A 43 27.96 5.16 14.19
C HIS A 43 27.37 5.83 12.94
N ARG A 44 28.23 6.42 12.13
CA ARG A 44 27.85 7.00 10.84
C ARG A 44 28.09 5.97 9.73
N ILE A 45 27.04 5.73 8.95
CA ILE A 45 26.99 4.77 7.84
C ILE A 45 26.69 5.53 6.57
N GLY A 46 27.50 5.40 5.53
CA GLY A 46 27.39 6.20 4.31
C GLY A 46 28.04 7.57 4.47
N PHE A 47 27.40 8.63 3.98
CA PHE A 47 27.83 10.03 3.96
C PHE A 47 28.95 10.36 2.96
N GLN A 48 29.37 9.43 2.11
CA GLN A 48 30.37 9.69 1.05
C GLN A 48 29.73 10.29 -0.20
N LYS A 49 28.46 9.97 -0.46
CA LYS A 49 27.69 10.49 -1.60
C LYS A 49 26.50 11.30 -1.09
N PRO A 50 26.12 12.40 -1.75
CA PRO A 50 24.92 13.15 -1.38
C PRO A 50 23.66 12.26 -1.50
N GLY A 51 22.66 12.53 -0.67
CA GLY A 51 21.41 11.77 -0.68
C GLY A 51 20.63 11.91 0.64
N ILE A 52 19.78 10.95 0.91
CA ILE A 52 18.90 10.94 2.09
C ILE A 52 19.73 10.76 3.35
N HIS A 53 19.49 11.62 4.34
CA HIS A 53 20.06 11.50 5.68
C HIS A 53 18.95 11.09 6.65
N CYS A 54 19.25 10.09 7.50
CA CYS A 54 18.32 9.59 8.50
C CYS A 54 19.06 9.19 9.78
N ASP A 55 18.29 9.04 10.86
CA ASP A 55 18.75 8.50 12.13
C ASP A 55 18.01 7.20 12.47
N LEU A 56 18.68 6.32 13.19
CA LEU A 56 18.12 5.08 13.70
C LEU A 56 18.65 4.82 15.11
N VAL A 57 17.72 4.67 16.06
CA VAL A 57 18.05 4.37 17.46
C VAL A 57 17.62 2.94 17.77
N LEU A 58 18.56 2.10 18.18
CA LEU A 58 18.28 0.77 18.69
C LEU A 58 18.14 0.82 20.21
N ARG A 59 16.97 0.45 20.73
CA ARG A 59 16.73 0.34 22.17
C ARG A 59 17.33 -0.93 22.78
N ASN A 60 17.48 -1.96 21.92
CA ASN A 60 18.14 -3.23 22.24
C ASN A 60 18.67 -3.85 20.94
N TYR A 61 19.29 -5.04 21.01
CA TYR A 61 19.86 -5.72 19.85
C TYR A 61 18.90 -6.68 19.11
N ARG A 62 17.65 -6.85 19.59
CA ARG A 62 16.64 -7.69 18.92
C ARG A 62 16.41 -7.32 17.45
N PRO A 63 16.33 -6.00 17.09
CA PRO A 63 16.13 -5.59 15.70
C PRO A 63 17.18 -6.15 14.74
N VAL A 64 18.45 -6.23 15.16
CA VAL A 64 19.52 -6.79 14.35
C VAL A 64 19.24 -8.26 14.04
N PHE A 65 18.94 -9.08 15.07
CA PHE A 65 18.65 -10.50 14.91
C PHE A 65 17.34 -10.74 14.15
N SER A 66 16.32 -9.91 14.38
CA SER A 66 15.03 -9.99 13.68
C SER A 66 15.18 -9.65 12.19
N ALA A 67 15.89 -8.59 11.87
CA ALA A 67 16.18 -8.22 10.48
C ALA A 67 17.05 -9.29 9.79
N MET A 68 18.02 -9.85 10.50
CA MET A 68 18.84 -10.97 10.02
C MET A 68 18.00 -12.19 9.65
N ARG A 69 17.05 -12.56 10.48
CA ARG A 69 16.23 -13.76 10.31
C ARG A 69 15.08 -13.56 9.32
N ARG A 70 14.44 -12.40 9.33
CA ARG A 70 13.16 -12.13 8.63
C ARG A 70 13.22 -10.92 7.70
N GLY A 71 14.40 -10.31 7.49
CA GLY A 71 14.59 -9.17 6.59
C GLY A 71 13.74 -7.96 7.00
N ALA A 72 13.16 -7.28 5.99
CA ALA A 72 12.33 -6.08 6.17
C ALA A 72 11.11 -6.31 7.07
N VAL A 73 10.52 -7.51 7.06
CA VAL A 73 9.40 -7.85 7.96
C VAL A 73 9.86 -7.82 9.42
N GLY A 74 11.02 -8.43 9.72
CA GLY A 74 11.59 -8.44 11.08
C GLY A 74 11.97 -7.04 11.57
N PHE A 75 12.40 -6.15 10.68
CA PHE A 75 12.62 -4.75 10.99
C PHE A 75 11.31 -4.03 11.36
N GLY A 76 10.26 -4.18 10.55
CA GLY A 76 8.93 -3.62 10.84
C GLY A 76 8.34 -4.13 12.17
N GLU A 77 8.51 -5.42 12.48
CA GLU A 77 8.11 -6.00 13.77
C GLU A 77 8.84 -5.37 14.95
N SER A 78 10.14 -5.11 14.78
CA SER A 78 10.94 -4.44 15.80
C SER A 78 10.53 -2.97 16.00
N PHE A 79 10.14 -2.28 14.93
CA PHE A 79 9.58 -0.94 15.03
C PHE A 79 8.23 -0.94 15.76
N MET A 80 7.33 -1.87 15.42
CA MET A 80 6.05 -2.03 16.11
C MET A 80 6.24 -2.35 17.61
N ALA A 81 7.29 -3.08 17.96
CA ALA A 81 7.58 -3.44 19.35
C ALA A 81 8.25 -2.29 20.16
N GLY A 82 8.63 -1.19 19.51
CA GLY A 82 9.36 -0.10 20.15
C GLY A 82 10.85 -0.38 20.37
N ASP A 83 11.37 -1.45 19.77
CA ASP A 83 12.80 -1.79 19.86
C ASP A 83 13.67 -0.89 18.96
N VAL A 84 13.03 -0.17 18.03
CA VAL A 84 13.64 0.77 17.07
C VAL A 84 12.89 2.08 17.09
N GLU A 85 13.62 3.20 17.05
CA GLU A 85 13.09 4.55 16.91
C GLU A 85 13.86 5.31 15.82
N SER A 86 13.21 6.30 15.23
CA SER A 86 13.78 7.25 14.28
C SER A 86 12.98 8.55 14.34
N SER A 87 13.62 9.67 14.10
CA SER A 87 12.94 10.96 13.93
C SER A 87 12.07 10.97 12.64
N ASP A 88 12.49 10.22 11.62
CA ASP A 88 11.75 10.01 10.37
C ASP A 88 11.98 8.59 9.82
N ILE A 89 11.05 7.69 10.13
CA ILE A 89 11.13 6.29 9.67
C ILE A 89 11.00 6.19 8.14
N THR A 90 10.31 7.13 7.48
CA THR A 90 10.21 7.19 6.02
C THR A 90 11.60 7.36 5.40
N SER A 91 12.42 8.27 5.91
CA SER A 91 13.80 8.48 5.44
C SER A 91 14.69 7.26 5.67
N VAL A 92 14.51 6.50 6.75
CA VAL A 92 15.22 5.23 6.96
C VAL A 92 14.84 4.20 5.89
N LEU A 93 13.56 4.06 5.59
CA LEU A 93 13.06 3.13 4.57
C LEU A 93 13.52 3.55 3.16
N ARG A 94 13.49 4.84 2.84
CA ARG A 94 14.01 5.40 1.59
C ARG A 94 15.52 5.17 1.44
N PHE A 95 16.29 5.43 2.50
CA PHE A 95 17.73 5.14 2.50
C PHE A 95 18.01 3.66 2.19
N TYR A 96 17.24 2.74 2.81
CA TYR A 96 17.34 1.32 2.51
C TYR A 96 17.01 1.02 1.05
N LEU A 97 15.89 1.51 0.53
CA LEU A 97 15.45 1.25 -0.85
C LEU A 97 16.46 1.77 -1.88
N LYS A 98 16.99 2.97 -1.66
CA LYS A 98 18.01 3.58 -2.52
C LYS A 98 19.32 2.78 -2.57
N ASN A 99 19.66 2.13 -1.47
CA ASN A 99 20.90 1.35 -1.33
C ASN A 99 20.66 -0.17 -1.31
N ARG A 100 19.43 -0.62 -1.63
CA ARG A 100 18.98 -2.01 -1.45
C ARG A 100 19.91 -3.04 -2.07
N ASP A 101 20.37 -2.82 -3.30
CA ASP A 101 21.21 -3.80 -4.01
C ASP A 101 22.58 -3.92 -3.37
N ALA A 102 23.18 -2.80 -2.96
CA ALA A 102 24.46 -2.79 -2.27
C ALA A 102 24.33 -3.46 -0.88
N LEU A 103 23.30 -3.10 -0.11
CA LEU A 103 23.03 -3.68 1.21
C LEU A 103 22.69 -5.17 1.14
N ASN A 104 21.90 -5.59 0.14
CA ASN A 104 21.54 -7.02 -0.04
C ASN A 104 22.76 -7.85 -0.48
N ARG A 105 23.66 -7.32 -1.31
CA ARG A 105 24.93 -8.01 -1.64
C ARG A 105 25.77 -8.22 -0.39
N ALA A 106 25.90 -7.19 0.44
CA ALA A 106 26.61 -7.28 1.72
C ALA A 106 25.97 -8.29 2.68
N ALA A 107 24.65 -8.29 2.77
CA ALA A 107 23.91 -9.22 3.63
C ALA A 107 24.01 -10.69 3.16
N ARG A 108 24.01 -10.95 1.85
CA ARG A 108 24.11 -12.33 1.32
C ARG A 108 25.41 -13.06 1.72
N SER A 109 26.47 -12.34 2.04
CA SER A 109 27.71 -12.90 2.54
C SER A 109 27.61 -13.43 3.98
N VAL A 110 26.53 -13.11 4.71
CA VAL A 110 26.38 -13.38 6.14
C VAL A 110 25.23 -14.34 6.48
N PHE A 111 24.27 -14.57 5.56
CA PHE A 111 22.99 -15.18 5.92
C PHE A 111 22.63 -16.50 5.26
N PHE A 112 22.13 -17.45 6.10
CA PHE A 112 21.44 -18.67 5.70
C PHE A 112 19.96 -18.39 5.41
N LYS A 113 19.41 -18.98 4.32
CA LYS A 113 18.00 -18.84 3.90
C LYS A 113 17.04 -19.50 4.88
N SER A 114 15.96 -18.82 5.29
CA SER A 114 14.88 -19.41 6.09
C SER A 114 13.80 -20.05 5.20
N LEU A 115 13.36 -21.27 5.56
CA LEU A 115 12.37 -22.09 4.81
C LEU A 115 10.89 -21.76 5.10
N GLY A 116 10.58 -20.87 6.06
CA GLY A 116 9.24 -20.74 6.64
C GLY A 116 8.19 -19.94 5.85
N ASP A 117 8.57 -19.17 4.84
CA ASP A 117 7.66 -18.18 4.21
C ASP A 117 6.69 -18.78 3.16
N ARG A 118 7.02 -19.95 2.60
CA ARG A 118 6.16 -20.61 1.58
C ARG A 118 4.80 -21.09 2.12
N LEU A 119 4.76 -21.50 3.38
CA LEU A 119 3.53 -22.02 4.00
C LEU A 119 2.50 -20.92 4.28
N PHE A 120 2.95 -19.69 4.49
CA PHE A 120 2.08 -18.55 4.79
C PHE A 120 1.18 -18.14 3.62
N HIS A 121 1.69 -18.19 2.39
CA HIS A 121 0.91 -17.88 1.19
C HIS A 121 -0.17 -18.92 0.87
N LEU A 122 0.07 -20.18 1.17
CA LEU A 122 -0.90 -21.26 0.93
C LEU A 122 -2.13 -21.17 1.85
N LEU A 123 -1.99 -20.60 3.04
CA LEU A 123 -3.04 -20.55 4.07
C LEU A 123 -3.98 -19.33 3.95
N ARG A 124 -3.68 -18.34 3.08
CA ARG A 124 -4.46 -17.09 2.95
C ARG A 124 -4.88 -16.80 1.50
N GLN A 125 -5.43 -17.82 0.84
CA GLN A 125 -6.01 -17.63 -0.49
C GLN A 125 -7.28 -16.78 -0.42
N ASN A 126 -7.45 -15.80 -1.33
CA ASN A 126 -8.63 -14.96 -1.46
C ASN A 126 -9.80 -15.71 -2.13
N THR A 127 -10.24 -16.80 -1.49
CA THR A 127 -11.56 -17.38 -1.78
C THR A 127 -12.66 -16.37 -1.45
N ARG A 128 -13.90 -16.55 -1.94
CA ARG A 128 -15.04 -15.64 -1.59
C ARG A 128 -15.16 -15.40 -0.08
N ALA A 129 -15.02 -16.44 0.75
CA ALA A 129 -15.05 -16.33 2.21
C ALA A 129 -13.76 -15.71 2.77
N GLY A 130 -12.60 -15.95 2.15
CA GLY A 130 -11.31 -15.37 2.52
C GLY A 130 -11.25 -13.86 2.22
N ALA A 131 -11.71 -13.45 1.04
CA ALA A 131 -11.79 -12.05 0.65
C ALA A 131 -12.69 -11.24 1.61
N ARG A 132 -13.88 -11.75 1.93
CA ARG A 132 -14.78 -11.12 2.92
C ARG A 132 -14.11 -10.98 4.29
N ARG A 133 -13.45 -12.02 4.81
CA ARG A 133 -12.75 -11.96 6.11
C ARG A 133 -11.56 -11.00 6.09
N ASN A 134 -10.79 -10.97 5.02
CA ASN A 134 -9.62 -10.12 4.91
C ASN A 134 -10.01 -8.64 4.79
N ILE A 135 -11.05 -8.34 4.00
CA ILE A 135 -11.61 -6.99 3.85
C ILE A 135 -12.28 -6.57 5.15
N SER A 136 -13.13 -7.42 5.75
CA SER A 136 -13.76 -7.15 7.05
C SER A 136 -12.70 -6.82 8.11
N ALA A 137 -11.67 -7.63 8.26
CA ALA A 137 -10.62 -7.41 9.27
C ALA A 137 -9.84 -6.09 9.09
N HIS A 138 -9.75 -5.56 7.87
CA HIS A 138 -9.08 -4.28 7.61
C HIS A 138 -10.03 -3.09 7.76
N TYR A 139 -11.26 -3.19 7.24
CA TYR A 139 -12.25 -2.11 7.29
C TYR A 139 -13.10 -2.10 8.56
N ASP A 140 -13.13 -3.18 9.35
CA ASP A 140 -13.77 -3.24 10.68
C ASP A 140 -13.02 -2.41 11.77
N LEU A 141 -12.02 -1.60 11.36
CA LEU A 141 -11.47 -0.55 12.21
C LEU A 141 -12.49 0.57 12.49
N GLY A 142 -13.59 0.59 11.74
CA GLY A 142 -14.73 1.50 11.90
C GLY A 142 -14.58 2.81 11.14
N ASN A 143 -15.71 3.35 10.66
CA ASN A 143 -15.74 4.64 9.94
C ASN A 143 -15.14 5.78 10.78
N ALA A 144 -15.36 5.77 12.12
CA ALA A 144 -14.80 6.77 13.02
C ALA A 144 -13.26 6.82 12.96
N PHE A 145 -12.58 5.67 12.86
CA PHE A 145 -11.14 5.61 12.73
C PHE A 145 -10.66 6.28 11.44
N TYR A 146 -11.28 5.96 10.30
CA TYR A 146 -10.89 6.51 9.00
C TYR A 146 -11.19 8.01 8.90
N ALA A 147 -12.31 8.49 9.45
CA ALA A 147 -12.70 9.90 9.43
C ALA A 147 -11.70 10.83 10.17
N HIS A 148 -10.89 10.31 11.08
CA HIS A 148 -9.89 11.12 11.78
C HIS A 148 -8.71 11.55 10.88
N TRP A 149 -8.41 10.83 9.80
CA TRP A 149 -7.21 11.08 9.01
C TRP A 149 -7.41 11.07 7.49
N LEU A 150 -8.50 10.50 6.96
CA LEU A 150 -8.91 10.71 5.59
C LEU A 150 -9.48 12.13 5.40
N ASP A 151 -9.66 12.53 4.16
CA ASP A 151 -10.37 13.75 3.79
C ASP A 151 -11.91 13.56 3.83
N GLU A 152 -12.67 14.62 3.60
CA GLU A 152 -14.15 14.60 3.63
C GLU A 152 -14.76 13.65 2.60
N THR A 153 -14.05 13.35 1.50
CA THR A 153 -14.51 12.36 0.52
C THR A 153 -14.41 10.93 1.05
N MET A 154 -13.74 10.71 2.17
CA MET A 154 -13.46 9.39 2.72
C MET A 154 -12.74 8.50 1.69
N SER A 155 -11.81 9.08 0.93
CA SER A 155 -11.06 8.34 -0.10
C SER A 155 -9.85 7.65 0.49
N TYR A 156 -9.84 6.32 0.43
CA TYR A 156 -8.70 5.50 0.86
C TYR A 156 -7.96 4.94 -0.36
N SER A 157 -7.51 5.85 -1.21
CA SER A 157 -6.74 5.62 -2.43
C SER A 157 -5.94 6.87 -2.79
N SER A 158 -5.00 6.79 -3.72
CA SER A 158 -4.20 7.97 -4.11
C SER A 158 -5.04 9.14 -4.56
N GLY A 159 -4.73 10.35 -4.10
CA GLY A 159 -5.13 11.58 -4.75
C GLY A 159 -4.30 11.85 -6.02
N PHE A 160 -4.73 12.81 -6.85
CA PHE A 160 -4.01 13.30 -8.01
C PHE A 160 -3.75 14.81 -7.86
N PHE A 161 -2.47 15.19 -7.73
CA PHE A 161 -2.02 16.57 -7.53
C PHE A 161 -1.52 17.22 -8.82
N GLY A 162 -1.39 16.44 -9.90
CA GLY A 162 -0.80 16.90 -11.17
C GLY A 162 -1.55 18.00 -11.90
N ASN A 163 -2.79 18.33 -11.48
CA ASN A 163 -3.57 19.45 -11.99
C ASN A 163 -3.51 20.72 -11.11
N GLY A 164 -2.58 20.77 -10.13
CA GLY A 164 -2.42 21.89 -9.21
C GLY A 164 -3.36 21.84 -7.99
N ALA A 165 -3.90 20.67 -7.63
CA ALA A 165 -4.68 20.51 -6.41
C ALA A 165 -3.81 20.81 -5.17
N GLU A 166 -4.25 21.75 -4.33
CA GLU A 166 -3.49 22.20 -3.16
C GLU A 166 -3.85 21.44 -1.88
N THR A 167 -5.00 20.79 -1.85
CA THR A 167 -5.50 20.04 -0.67
C THR A 167 -5.70 18.58 -0.97
N LEU A 168 -5.68 17.74 0.07
CA LEU A 168 -5.97 16.32 -0.05
C LEU A 168 -7.36 16.09 -0.69
N GLN A 169 -8.39 16.81 -0.23
CA GLN A 169 -9.74 16.70 -0.77
C GLN A 169 -9.80 17.08 -2.26
N ALA A 170 -9.18 18.21 -2.65
CA ALA A 170 -9.13 18.61 -4.05
C ALA A 170 -8.40 17.57 -4.92
N SER A 171 -7.32 16.96 -4.43
CA SER A 171 -6.60 15.91 -5.14
C SER A 171 -7.43 14.64 -5.31
N GLN A 172 -8.30 14.30 -4.33
CA GLN A 172 -9.19 13.16 -4.43
C GLN A 172 -10.31 13.40 -5.46
N ILE A 173 -10.90 14.59 -5.47
CA ILE A 173 -11.89 14.98 -6.47
C ILE A 173 -11.26 14.97 -7.88
N ALA A 174 -10.08 15.57 -8.03
CA ALA A 174 -9.34 15.59 -9.29
C ALA A 174 -9.02 14.17 -9.82
N LYS A 175 -8.68 13.25 -8.93
CA LYS A 175 -8.48 11.84 -9.26
C LYS A 175 -9.78 11.19 -9.76
N TYR A 176 -10.92 11.46 -9.13
CA TYR A 176 -12.20 10.92 -9.57
C TYR A 176 -12.63 11.48 -10.91
N ASP A 177 -12.44 12.78 -11.14
CA ASP A 177 -12.66 13.40 -12.44
C ASP A 177 -11.81 12.75 -13.54
N LEU A 178 -10.51 12.52 -13.25
CA LEU A 178 -9.60 11.83 -14.17
C LEU A 178 -10.06 10.38 -14.48
N VAL A 179 -10.62 9.67 -13.51
CA VAL A 179 -11.21 8.34 -13.73
C VAL A 179 -12.43 8.43 -14.62
N VAL A 180 -13.35 9.39 -14.39
CA VAL A 180 -14.54 9.59 -15.25
C VAL A 180 -14.13 9.94 -16.67
N ASP A 181 -13.16 10.85 -16.84
CA ASP A 181 -12.64 11.24 -18.16
C ASP A 181 -11.99 10.05 -18.90
N ALA A 182 -11.28 9.18 -18.16
CA ALA A 182 -10.69 7.96 -18.71
C ALA A 182 -11.72 6.97 -19.25
N LEU A 183 -12.98 7.03 -18.80
CA LEU A 183 -14.08 6.21 -19.32
C LEU A 183 -14.47 6.63 -20.76
N GLY A 184 -14.23 7.88 -21.16
CA GLY A 184 -14.50 8.38 -22.52
C GLY A 184 -15.99 8.41 -22.85
N LEU A 185 -16.82 8.90 -21.94
CA LEU A 185 -18.27 8.93 -22.06
C LEU A 185 -18.75 10.31 -22.54
N ASP A 186 -19.40 10.36 -23.69
CA ASP A 186 -19.90 11.60 -24.30
C ASP A 186 -21.32 12.00 -23.83
N LYS A 187 -22.00 11.14 -23.09
CA LYS A 187 -23.38 11.34 -22.62
C LYS A 187 -23.62 10.63 -21.28
N PRO A 188 -24.71 10.96 -20.58
CA PRO A 188 -25.15 10.23 -19.40
C PRO A 188 -25.18 8.71 -19.66
N SER A 189 -24.51 7.96 -18.84
CA SER A 189 -24.26 6.52 -19.07
C SER A 189 -24.39 5.74 -17.76
N ARG A 190 -24.63 4.43 -17.88
CA ARG A 190 -24.66 3.52 -16.73
C ARG A 190 -23.24 3.05 -16.42
N ILE A 191 -22.75 3.39 -15.23
CA ILE A 191 -21.41 3.03 -14.75
C ILE A 191 -21.54 2.00 -13.62
N LEU A 192 -20.78 0.92 -13.70
CA LEU A 192 -20.55 0.01 -12.58
C LEU A 192 -19.28 0.44 -11.85
N GLU A 193 -19.37 0.68 -10.54
CA GLU A 193 -18.19 0.87 -9.70
C GLU A 193 -17.92 -0.40 -8.89
N ILE A 194 -16.76 -1.04 -9.13
CA ILE A 194 -16.34 -2.24 -8.42
C ILE A 194 -15.48 -1.83 -7.22
N GLY A 195 -16.03 -1.97 -6.01
CA GLY A 195 -15.37 -1.53 -4.78
C GLY A 195 -15.60 -0.04 -4.52
N CYS A 196 -16.84 0.38 -4.32
CA CYS A 196 -17.21 1.80 -4.21
C CYS A 196 -16.76 2.49 -2.91
N GLY A 197 -16.18 1.75 -1.96
CA GLY A 197 -15.77 2.35 -0.69
C GLY A 197 -16.91 3.13 -0.03
N TRP A 198 -16.61 4.34 0.39
CA TRP A 198 -17.61 5.26 0.99
C TRP A 198 -18.34 6.14 -0.01
N GLY A 199 -18.26 5.82 -1.31
CA GLY A 199 -19.06 6.46 -2.37
C GLY A 199 -18.48 7.73 -2.99
N GLY A 200 -17.18 8.01 -2.79
CA GLY A 200 -16.56 9.25 -3.30
C GLY A 200 -16.57 9.35 -4.83
N PHE A 201 -16.17 8.29 -5.55
CA PHE A 201 -16.26 8.27 -7.01
C PHE A 201 -17.71 8.32 -7.50
N ALA A 202 -18.59 7.51 -6.88
CA ALA A 202 -20.01 7.49 -7.25
C ALA A 202 -20.64 8.90 -7.15
N GLU A 203 -20.27 9.67 -6.13
CA GLU A 203 -20.74 11.06 -5.97
C GLU A 203 -20.29 11.96 -7.12
N VAL A 204 -19.00 11.94 -7.46
CA VAL A 204 -18.45 12.75 -8.56
C VAL A 204 -19.08 12.35 -9.89
N ALA A 205 -19.19 11.06 -10.20
CA ALA A 205 -19.78 10.57 -11.44
C ALA A 205 -21.27 10.89 -11.55
N ALA A 206 -22.02 10.76 -10.43
CA ALA A 206 -23.44 11.14 -10.40
C ALA A 206 -23.64 12.66 -10.59
N ASN A 207 -22.79 13.49 -9.99
CA ASN A 207 -22.83 14.95 -10.17
C ASN A 207 -22.49 15.36 -11.63
N ARG A 208 -21.80 14.50 -12.39
CA ARG A 208 -21.56 14.65 -13.84
C ARG A 208 -22.70 14.06 -14.70
N GLY A 209 -23.80 13.64 -14.07
CA GLY A 209 -25.01 13.16 -14.75
C GLY A 209 -25.00 11.68 -15.12
N HIS A 210 -24.05 10.88 -14.63
CA HIS A 210 -24.02 9.44 -14.87
C HIS A 210 -24.87 8.68 -13.85
N HIS A 211 -25.36 7.49 -14.23
CA HIS A 211 -26.08 6.57 -13.37
C HIS A 211 -25.11 5.52 -12.81
N VAL A 212 -24.77 5.62 -11.53
CA VAL A 212 -23.77 4.76 -10.91
C VAL A 212 -24.43 3.63 -10.13
N THR A 213 -24.01 2.38 -10.37
CA THR A 213 -24.25 1.23 -9.51
C THR A 213 -22.93 0.86 -8.82
N GLY A 214 -22.82 1.17 -7.53
CA GLY A 214 -21.62 0.89 -6.71
C GLY A 214 -21.74 -0.42 -5.95
N LEU A 215 -20.67 -1.23 -5.96
CA LEU A 215 -20.60 -2.50 -5.26
C LEU A 215 -19.62 -2.41 -4.09
N THR A 216 -20.03 -2.95 -2.95
CA THR A 216 -19.15 -3.18 -1.79
C THR A 216 -19.52 -4.48 -1.09
N ILE A 217 -18.55 -5.07 -0.39
CA ILE A 217 -18.73 -6.22 0.51
C ILE A 217 -18.52 -5.85 1.98
N SER A 218 -18.38 -4.56 2.29
CA SER A 218 -18.38 -4.00 3.64
C SER A 218 -19.73 -3.39 3.97
N ARG A 219 -20.34 -3.82 5.08
CA ARG A 219 -21.64 -3.26 5.54
C ARG A 219 -21.52 -1.82 6.00
N GLU A 220 -20.43 -1.46 6.65
CA GLU A 220 -20.16 -0.09 7.10
C GLU A 220 -20.01 0.87 5.93
N GLN A 221 -19.28 0.46 4.87
CA GLN A 221 -19.17 1.24 3.65
C GLN A 221 -20.53 1.39 2.94
N LEU A 222 -21.33 0.31 2.86
CA LEU A 222 -22.67 0.33 2.26
C LEU A 222 -23.56 1.37 2.93
N GLU A 223 -23.66 1.32 4.26
CA GLU A 223 -24.52 2.21 5.04
C GLU A 223 -24.08 3.66 4.90
N PHE A 224 -22.78 3.91 5.00
CA PHE A 224 -22.21 5.24 4.82
C PHE A 224 -22.45 5.79 3.39
N ALA A 225 -22.13 5.00 2.35
CA ALA A 225 -22.29 5.43 0.96
C ALA A 225 -23.77 5.68 0.61
N ARG A 226 -24.70 4.87 1.11
CA ARG A 226 -26.14 5.11 0.95
C ARG A 226 -26.59 6.39 1.63
N GLY A 227 -26.13 6.65 2.85
CA GLY A 227 -26.41 7.90 3.57
C GLY A 227 -25.90 9.13 2.84
N ARG A 228 -24.69 9.04 2.26
CA ARG A 228 -24.05 10.11 1.48
C ARG A 228 -24.78 10.39 0.15
N LEU A 229 -25.14 9.35 -0.57
CA LEU A 229 -25.59 9.46 -1.96
C LEU A 229 -27.11 9.57 -2.08
N GLY A 230 -27.89 9.03 -1.14
CA GLY A 230 -29.34 8.96 -1.29
C GLY A 230 -29.72 8.30 -2.60
N ASP A 231 -30.62 8.92 -3.36
CA ASP A 231 -31.13 8.44 -4.64
C ASP A 231 -30.20 8.77 -5.83
N ARG A 232 -29.05 9.44 -5.61
CA ARG A 232 -28.11 9.84 -6.69
C ARG A 232 -27.36 8.65 -7.28
N ALA A 233 -27.20 7.56 -6.52
CA ALA A 233 -26.53 6.34 -6.97
C ALA A 233 -27.11 5.11 -6.28
N GLU A 234 -27.12 3.97 -6.97
CA GLU A 234 -27.52 2.68 -6.40
C GLU A 234 -26.31 2.00 -5.75
N ILE A 235 -26.34 1.75 -4.44
CA ILE A 235 -25.26 1.05 -3.73
C ILE A 235 -25.75 -0.32 -3.27
N ARG A 236 -25.00 -1.37 -3.68
CA ARG A 236 -25.36 -2.78 -3.43
C ARG A 236 -24.32 -3.46 -2.54
N PHE A 237 -24.82 -4.27 -1.59
CA PHE A 237 -23.96 -5.23 -0.88
C PHE A 237 -23.80 -6.49 -1.74
N GLN A 238 -22.81 -6.49 -2.61
CA GLN A 238 -22.65 -7.53 -3.62
C GLN A 238 -21.17 -7.72 -3.99
N ASP A 239 -20.79 -8.99 -4.17
CA ASP A 239 -19.52 -9.33 -4.76
C ASP A 239 -19.58 -9.08 -6.28
N TYR A 240 -18.56 -8.43 -6.85
CA TYR A 240 -18.51 -8.10 -8.26
C TYR A 240 -18.65 -9.33 -9.19
N ARG A 241 -18.25 -10.51 -8.70
CA ARG A 241 -18.37 -11.80 -9.41
C ARG A 241 -19.81 -12.26 -9.59
N ASP A 242 -20.74 -11.73 -8.81
CA ASP A 242 -22.16 -12.08 -8.86
C ASP A 242 -22.98 -11.09 -9.71
N THR A 243 -22.32 -10.09 -10.31
CA THR A 243 -22.98 -9.14 -11.24
C THR A 243 -23.30 -9.84 -12.54
N THR A 244 -24.51 -9.63 -13.05
CA THR A 244 -25.00 -10.23 -14.30
C THR A 244 -25.32 -9.20 -15.38
N GLU A 245 -25.64 -7.96 -14.99
CA GLU A 245 -25.99 -6.87 -15.90
C GLU A 245 -24.77 -6.37 -16.69
N GLN A 246 -25.04 -5.70 -17.81
CA GLN A 246 -24.03 -4.98 -18.58
C GLN A 246 -24.17 -3.46 -18.41
N PHE A 247 -23.04 -2.78 -18.47
CA PHE A 247 -22.89 -1.35 -18.26
C PHE A 247 -22.19 -0.70 -19.45
N ASP A 248 -22.39 0.59 -19.62
CA ASP A 248 -21.70 1.37 -20.65
C ASP A 248 -20.21 1.53 -20.29
N ALA A 249 -19.92 1.62 -18.98
CA ALA A 249 -18.57 1.73 -18.47
C ALA A 249 -18.41 1.07 -17.08
N ILE A 250 -17.15 0.80 -16.70
CA ILE A 250 -16.79 0.27 -15.38
C ILE A 250 -15.67 1.11 -14.79
N ALA A 251 -15.81 1.50 -13.50
CA ALA A 251 -14.74 2.07 -12.71
C ALA A 251 -14.32 1.09 -11.60
N SER A 252 -13.02 1.02 -11.30
CA SER A 252 -12.50 0.22 -10.19
C SER A 252 -11.23 0.88 -9.67
N ILE A 253 -11.23 1.32 -8.40
CA ILE A 253 -10.18 2.15 -7.83
C ILE A 253 -9.52 1.38 -6.69
N GLU A 254 -8.25 0.98 -6.90
CA GLU A 254 -7.41 0.25 -5.95
C GLU A 254 -8.11 -0.97 -5.32
N MET A 255 -8.78 -1.74 -6.17
CA MET A 255 -9.47 -2.96 -5.77
C MET A 255 -8.74 -4.23 -6.24
N ILE A 256 -8.04 -4.17 -7.40
CA ILE A 256 -7.36 -5.32 -8.00
C ILE A 256 -6.28 -5.90 -7.07
N GLU A 257 -5.69 -5.07 -6.22
CA GLU A 257 -4.69 -5.45 -5.22
C GLU A 257 -5.26 -6.45 -4.21
N ALA A 258 -6.54 -6.29 -3.86
CA ALA A 258 -7.24 -7.16 -2.91
C ALA A 258 -7.79 -8.45 -3.56
N VAL A 259 -7.78 -8.55 -4.89
CA VAL A 259 -8.31 -9.72 -5.63
C VAL A 259 -7.40 -10.94 -5.43
N GLY A 260 -6.08 -10.74 -5.40
CA GLY A 260 -5.08 -11.79 -5.36
C GLY A 260 -4.80 -12.42 -6.73
N GLU A 261 -3.54 -12.81 -6.96
CA GLU A 261 -3.02 -13.25 -8.27
C GLU A 261 -3.87 -14.34 -8.94
N ALA A 262 -4.29 -15.35 -8.18
CA ALA A 262 -5.08 -16.48 -8.71
C ALA A 262 -6.44 -16.05 -9.28
N ASN A 263 -6.97 -14.90 -8.89
CA ASN A 263 -8.28 -14.42 -9.31
C ASN A 263 -8.22 -13.29 -10.36
N TRP A 264 -7.04 -12.82 -10.77
CA TRP A 264 -6.92 -11.81 -11.82
C TRP A 264 -7.61 -12.23 -13.13
N PRO A 265 -7.49 -13.48 -13.62
CA PRO A 265 -8.24 -13.89 -14.81
C PRO A 265 -9.75 -13.75 -14.69
N THR A 266 -10.29 -14.06 -13.50
CA THR A 266 -11.73 -13.88 -13.21
C THR A 266 -12.10 -12.39 -13.18
N TYR A 267 -11.25 -11.54 -12.58
CA TYR A 267 -11.50 -10.10 -12.53
C TYR A 267 -11.58 -9.49 -13.93
N PHE A 268 -10.60 -9.76 -14.79
CA PHE A 268 -10.59 -9.23 -16.16
C PHE A 268 -11.72 -9.82 -17.01
N LYS A 269 -12.08 -11.09 -16.80
CA LYS A 269 -13.26 -11.69 -17.43
C LYS A 269 -14.54 -10.97 -17.02
N VAL A 270 -14.71 -10.61 -15.76
CA VAL A 270 -15.88 -9.84 -15.30
C VAL A 270 -15.88 -8.45 -15.94
N LEU A 271 -14.74 -7.74 -16.01
CA LEU A 271 -14.68 -6.47 -16.73
C LEU A 271 -15.18 -6.62 -18.17
N HIS A 272 -14.68 -7.62 -18.90
CA HIS A 272 -15.10 -7.88 -20.27
C HIS A 272 -16.61 -8.17 -20.36
N ASP A 273 -17.11 -9.13 -19.56
CA ASP A 273 -18.49 -9.63 -19.68
C ASP A 273 -19.52 -8.60 -19.23
N ARG A 274 -19.14 -7.68 -18.30
CA ARG A 274 -20.03 -6.63 -17.76
C ARG A 274 -19.98 -5.33 -18.56
N LEU A 275 -19.00 -5.14 -19.44
CA LEU A 275 -19.02 -4.07 -20.41
C LEU A 275 -19.93 -4.41 -21.57
N LYS A 276 -20.73 -3.46 -22.06
CA LYS A 276 -21.38 -3.56 -23.37
C LYS A 276 -20.31 -3.57 -24.48
N PRO A 277 -20.59 -4.08 -25.68
CA PRO A 277 -19.73 -3.92 -26.84
C PRO A 277 -19.36 -2.43 -27.05
N GLY A 278 -18.09 -2.11 -27.28
CA GLY A 278 -17.57 -0.76 -27.39
C GLY A 278 -17.37 -0.02 -26.06
N GLY A 279 -17.78 -0.60 -24.93
CA GLY A 279 -17.64 -0.02 -23.61
C GLY A 279 -16.21 -0.02 -23.09
N SER A 280 -15.93 0.81 -22.07
CA SER A 280 -14.60 0.97 -21.46
C SER A 280 -14.61 0.81 -19.93
N ALA A 281 -13.52 0.28 -19.40
CA ALA A 281 -13.26 0.30 -17.96
C ALA A 281 -12.05 1.18 -17.65
N ALA A 282 -12.14 1.98 -16.58
CA ALA A 282 -11.03 2.72 -16.00
C ALA A 282 -10.67 2.07 -14.65
N VAL A 283 -9.46 1.56 -14.55
CA VAL A 283 -8.96 0.91 -13.34
C VAL A 283 -7.78 1.70 -12.81
N GLN A 284 -7.91 2.24 -11.60
CA GLN A 284 -6.76 2.73 -10.84
C GLN A 284 -6.13 1.55 -10.13
N ALA A 285 -4.83 1.32 -10.36
CA ALA A 285 -4.12 0.20 -9.78
C ALA A 285 -2.71 0.58 -9.33
N ILE A 286 -2.31 0.05 -8.18
CA ILE A 286 -0.92 0.05 -7.72
C ILE A 286 -0.18 -1.04 -8.48
N THR A 287 0.98 -0.71 -9.03
CA THR A 287 1.84 -1.65 -9.73
C THR A 287 3.21 -1.73 -9.06
N ILE A 288 3.80 -2.92 -9.08
CA ILE A 288 5.17 -3.11 -8.61
C ILE A 288 6.15 -3.11 -9.79
N ASP A 289 7.38 -2.62 -9.57
CA ASP A 289 8.45 -2.70 -10.55
C ASP A 289 8.70 -4.16 -10.97
N ARG A 290 8.85 -4.40 -12.29
CA ARG A 290 9.02 -5.72 -12.86
C ARG A 290 10.21 -6.48 -12.27
N ALA A 291 11.33 -5.79 -12.00
CA ALA A 291 12.53 -6.42 -11.44
C ALA A 291 12.30 -6.93 -9.99
N LEU A 292 11.30 -6.39 -9.29
CA LEU A 292 10.99 -6.76 -7.91
C LEU A 292 9.93 -7.85 -7.81
N TYR A 293 9.10 -8.01 -8.83
CA TYR A 293 7.89 -8.84 -8.80
C TYR A 293 8.14 -10.28 -8.37
N GLU A 294 9.14 -10.95 -8.97
CA GLU A 294 9.45 -12.35 -8.64
C GLU A 294 9.89 -12.56 -7.17
N GLY A 295 10.59 -11.59 -6.60
CA GLY A 295 10.96 -11.61 -5.18
C GLY A 295 9.77 -11.37 -4.27
N TYR A 296 8.92 -10.41 -4.63
CA TYR A 296 7.70 -10.04 -3.94
C TYR A 296 6.67 -11.17 -3.94
N ARG A 297 6.45 -11.81 -5.09
CA ARG A 297 5.52 -12.94 -5.25
C ARG A 297 5.84 -14.14 -4.34
N ARG A 298 7.15 -14.34 -4.04
CA ARG A 298 7.60 -15.54 -3.28
C ARG A 298 7.61 -15.34 -1.77
N LYS A 299 7.55 -14.10 -1.28
CA LYS A 299 7.67 -13.79 0.15
C LYS A 299 6.66 -12.73 0.54
N ALA A 300 5.82 -13.05 1.52
CA ALA A 300 4.94 -12.05 2.10
C ALA A 300 5.77 -10.92 2.70
N ASP A 301 5.49 -9.70 2.25
CA ASP A 301 6.05 -8.48 2.81
C ASP A 301 5.29 -8.03 4.08
N PHE A 302 5.65 -6.85 4.58
CA PHE A 302 5.00 -6.27 5.76
C PHE A 302 3.51 -6.00 5.50
N ILE A 303 3.17 -5.48 4.32
CA ILE A 303 1.78 -5.12 3.96
C ILE A 303 0.89 -6.35 3.91
N GLN A 304 1.33 -7.39 3.21
CA GLN A 304 0.59 -8.66 3.10
C GLN A 304 0.43 -9.38 4.45
N ARG A 305 1.36 -9.14 5.39
CA ARG A 305 1.33 -9.81 6.69
C ARG A 305 0.48 -9.10 7.73
N TYR A 306 0.49 -7.76 7.74
CA TYR A 306 -0.05 -6.97 8.84
C TYR A 306 -1.17 -6.00 8.45
N ILE A 307 -1.31 -5.67 7.15
CA ILE A 307 -2.26 -4.66 6.68
C ILE A 307 -3.29 -5.27 5.72
N PHE A 308 -2.86 -5.81 4.57
CA PHE A 308 -3.73 -6.38 3.54
C PHE A 308 -3.41 -7.87 3.28
N PRO A 309 -3.87 -8.78 4.16
CA PRO A 309 -3.63 -10.21 3.97
C PRO A 309 -4.22 -10.71 2.65
N GLY A 310 -3.40 -11.40 1.85
CA GLY A 310 -3.80 -11.91 0.54
C GLY A 310 -3.70 -10.88 -0.60
N GLY A 311 -3.35 -9.63 -0.30
CA GLY A 311 -3.11 -8.61 -1.32
C GLY A 311 -1.92 -8.97 -2.23
N MET A 312 -2.02 -8.57 -3.52
CA MET A 312 -0.96 -8.80 -4.49
C MET A 312 -0.95 -7.69 -5.55
N LEU A 313 0.21 -7.05 -5.72
CA LEU A 313 0.39 -6.01 -6.71
C LEU A 313 0.76 -6.62 -8.06
N PRO A 314 0.04 -6.30 -9.15
CA PRO A 314 0.44 -6.67 -10.49
C PRO A 314 1.61 -5.79 -10.98
N THR A 315 2.27 -6.20 -12.06
CA THR A 315 3.08 -5.30 -12.89
C THR A 315 2.24 -4.73 -14.02
N LYS A 316 2.67 -3.62 -14.64
CA LYS A 316 2.02 -3.07 -15.85
C LYS A 316 1.93 -4.12 -16.99
N CYS A 317 2.94 -4.99 -17.14
CA CYS A 317 2.92 -6.07 -18.11
C CYS A 317 1.83 -7.11 -17.79
N ILE A 318 1.66 -7.46 -16.51
CA ILE A 318 0.62 -8.41 -16.09
C ILE A 318 -0.77 -7.83 -16.36
N LEU A 319 -1.01 -6.54 -16.11
CA LEU A 319 -2.27 -5.88 -16.44
C LEU A 319 -2.59 -6.00 -17.93
N ALA A 320 -1.60 -5.74 -18.80
CA ALA A 320 -1.75 -5.87 -20.25
C ALA A 320 -2.04 -7.32 -20.68
N GLU A 321 -1.26 -8.29 -20.17
CA GLU A 321 -1.44 -9.71 -20.48
C GLU A 321 -2.82 -10.25 -20.05
N GLN A 322 -3.29 -9.86 -18.86
CA GLN A 322 -4.60 -10.29 -18.37
C GLN A 322 -5.75 -9.67 -19.17
N ALA A 323 -5.59 -8.39 -19.56
CA ALA A 323 -6.55 -7.71 -20.44
C ALA A 323 -6.66 -8.41 -21.79
N GLU A 324 -5.53 -8.67 -22.45
CA GLU A 324 -5.48 -9.36 -23.75
C GLU A 324 -6.14 -10.75 -23.69
N ARG A 325 -5.83 -11.54 -22.66
CA ARG A 325 -6.45 -12.85 -22.43
C ARG A 325 -7.96 -12.78 -22.23
N ALA A 326 -8.46 -11.68 -21.71
CA ALA A 326 -9.89 -11.45 -21.52
C ALA A 326 -10.58 -10.82 -22.74
N GLY A 327 -9.85 -10.53 -23.84
CA GLY A 327 -10.40 -9.86 -25.03
C GLY A 327 -10.58 -8.34 -24.85
N LEU A 328 -9.82 -7.73 -23.96
CA LEU A 328 -9.79 -6.28 -23.73
C LEU A 328 -8.51 -5.67 -24.30
N THR A 329 -8.59 -4.45 -24.83
CA THR A 329 -7.38 -3.63 -25.07
C THR A 329 -6.88 -3.03 -23.77
N PHE A 330 -5.62 -2.64 -23.72
CA PHE A 330 -4.99 -2.01 -22.56
C PHE A 330 -4.30 -0.69 -22.97
N GLU A 331 -4.58 0.37 -22.24
CA GLU A 331 -3.99 1.68 -22.48
C GLU A 331 -3.70 2.38 -21.13
N PRO A 332 -2.44 2.71 -20.81
CA PRO A 332 -2.13 3.61 -19.68
C PRO A 332 -2.67 5.02 -19.99
N VAL A 333 -3.46 5.58 -19.06
CA VAL A 333 -3.99 6.94 -19.18
C VAL A 333 -3.09 7.93 -18.45
N GLN A 334 -2.84 7.69 -17.16
CA GLN A 334 -2.03 8.55 -16.30
C GLN A 334 -1.33 7.71 -15.24
N VAL A 335 -0.06 8.02 -14.99
CA VAL A 335 0.74 7.40 -13.93
C VAL A 335 1.20 8.52 -12.99
N PHE A 336 1.02 8.32 -11.67
CA PHE A 336 1.19 9.38 -10.67
C PHE A 336 1.65 8.87 -9.30
N GLY A 337 2.63 7.96 -9.26
CA GLY A 337 3.15 7.38 -8.02
C GLY A 337 3.69 8.42 -7.03
N HIS A 338 4.25 9.53 -7.50
CA HIS A 338 4.68 10.61 -6.61
C HIS A 338 3.53 11.28 -5.87
N ASP A 339 2.35 11.37 -6.48
CA ASP A 339 1.14 11.90 -5.86
C ASP A 339 0.64 10.97 -4.75
N TYR A 340 0.82 9.66 -4.93
CA TYR A 340 0.53 8.72 -3.84
C TYR A 340 1.50 8.87 -2.67
N ALA A 341 2.78 9.09 -2.95
CA ALA A 341 3.73 9.39 -1.88
C ALA A 341 3.32 10.63 -1.08
N GLN A 342 2.82 11.68 -1.76
CA GLN A 342 2.30 12.88 -1.12
C GLN A 342 1.00 12.59 -0.33
N THR A 343 0.07 11.84 -0.90
CA THR A 343 -1.16 11.39 -0.22
C THR A 343 -0.84 10.65 1.08
N LEU A 344 0.09 9.69 1.04
CA LEU A 344 0.52 8.91 2.21
C LEU A 344 1.20 9.76 3.28
N ALA A 345 2.00 10.73 2.88
CA ALA A 345 2.62 11.69 3.80
C ALA A 345 1.54 12.51 4.52
N LEU A 346 0.56 13.05 3.80
CA LEU A 346 -0.57 13.79 4.37
C LEU A 346 -1.43 12.91 5.29
N TRP A 347 -1.71 11.66 4.91
CA TRP A 347 -2.42 10.73 5.78
C TRP A 347 -1.66 10.45 7.07
N ARG A 348 -0.34 10.25 7.00
CA ARG A 348 0.50 10.03 8.18
C ARG A 348 0.52 11.24 9.10
N GLU A 349 0.66 12.44 8.56
CA GLU A 349 0.60 13.69 9.32
C GLU A 349 -0.75 13.84 10.06
N ARG A 350 -1.87 13.63 9.35
CA ARG A 350 -3.21 13.71 9.92
C ARG A 350 -3.45 12.61 10.96
N PHE A 351 -3.02 11.38 10.69
CA PHE A 351 -3.12 10.26 11.62
C PHE A 351 -2.36 10.54 12.93
N GLU A 352 -1.12 11.02 12.84
CA GLU A 352 -0.32 11.35 14.03
C GLU A 352 -0.91 12.53 14.81
N ALA A 353 -1.40 13.56 14.14
CA ALA A 353 -2.08 14.69 14.77
C ALA A 353 -3.38 14.28 15.48
N ALA A 354 -4.14 13.36 14.89
CA ALA A 354 -5.41 12.87 15.44
C ALA A 354 -5.21 11.71 16.46
N TRP A 355 -3.98 11.26 16.71
CA TRP A 355 -3.72 10.11 17.57
C TRP A 355 -4.37 10.19 18.96
N PRO A 356 -4.39 11.34 19.68
CA PRO A 356 -5.06 11.43 20.97
C PRO A 356 -6.55 11.04 20.93
N ASP A 357 -7.24 11.30 19.82
CA ASP A 357 -8.65 10.95 19.64
C ASP A 357 -8.82 9.52 19.13
N ILE A 358 -7.94 9.08 18.25
CA ILE A 358 -7.90 7.69 17.78
C ILE A 358 -7.65 6.71 18.94
N ALA A 359 -6.79 7.07 19.90
CA ALA A 359 -6.53 6.24 21.06
C ALA A 359 -7.78 6.05 21.94
N LYS A 360 -8.70 7.03 21.99
CA LYS A 360 -9.97 6.93 22.71
C LYS A 360 -10.92 5.89 22.11
N LEU A 361 -10.72 5.52 20.83
CA LEU A 361 -11.44 4.44 20.16
C LEU A 361 -10.95 3.04 20.58
N GLY A 362 -9.94 2.95 21.46
CA GLY A 362 -9.41 1.69 21.99
C GLY A 362 -8.16 1.18 21.29
N PHE A 363 -7.54 1.96 20.40
CA PHE A 363 -6.29 1.60 19.75
C PHE A 363 -5.08 1.86 20.66
N ASP A 364 -4.12 0.93 20.67
CA ASP A 364 -2.91 0.99 21.49
C ASP A 364 -1.70 1.56 20.73
N GLU A 365 -0.62 1.82 21.46
CA GLU A 365 0.64 2.35 20.89
C GLU A 365 1.28 1.39 19.87
N LYS A 366 1.06 0.08 20.00
CA LYS A 366 1.53 -0.90 19.02
C LYS A 366 0.77 -0.76 17.69
N PHE A 367 -0.53 -0.46 17.76
CA PHE A 367 -1.34 -0.12 16.60
C PHE A 367 -0.84 1.16 15.95
N ARG A 368 -0.60 2.24 16.72
CA ARG A 368 -0.04 3.50 16.22
C ARG A 368 1.25 3.26 15.44
N ARG A 369 2.22 2.57 16.05
CA ARG A 369 3.48 2.22 15.40
C ARG A 369 3.28 1.38 14.12
N ARG A 370 2.36 0.42 14.14
CA ARG A 370 2.02 -0.37 12.96
C ARG A 370 1.50 0.48 11.81
N TRP A 371 0.60 1.43 12.13
CA TRP A 371 -0.02 2.30 11.13
C TRP A 371 0.97 3.31 10.56
N THR A 372 1.74 3.97 11.42
CA THR A 372 2.84 4.86 11.02
C THR A 372 3.86 4.15 10.12
N TYR A 373 4.27 2.92 10.49
CA TYR A 373 5.19 2.14 9.67
C TYR A 373 4.59 1.78 8.32
N TYR A 374 3.33 1.38 8.28
CA TYR A 374 2.61 1.08 7.04
C TYR A 374 2.60 2.27 6.08
N LEU A 375 2.14 3.43 6.54
CA LEU A 375 2.08 4.64 5.71
C LEU A 375 3.47 5.05 5.22
N SER A 376 4.48 5.02 6.11
CA SER A 376 5.87 5.33 5.77
C SER A 376 6.50 4.33 4.80
N TYR A 377 6.18 3.03 4.93
CA TYR A 377 6.67 1.97 4.05
C TYR A 377 6.16 2.15 2.62
N CYS A 378 4.86 2.43 2.46
CA CYS A 378 4.26 2.70 1.17
C CYS A 378 4.78 4.02 0.59
N GLU A 379 4.85 5.10 1.38
CA GLU A 379 5.41 6.40 0.97
C GLU A 379 6.83 6.23 0.41
N ALA A 380 7.69 5.51 1.13
CA ALA A 380 9.05 5.24 0.69
C ALA A 380 9.08 4.44 -0.63
N GLY A 381 8.19 3.46 -0.78
CA GLY A 381 8.07 2.65 -1.99
C GLY A 381 7.73 3.48 -3.23
N PHE A 382 6.77 4.39 -3.12
CA PHE A 382 6.39 5.30 -4.20
C PHE A 382 7.46 6.35 -4.48
N ARG A 383 8.07 6.95 -3.46
CA ARG A 383 9.15 7.96 -3.65
C ARG A 383 10.37 7.38 -4.35
N GLU A 384 10.71 6.14 -4.10
CA GLU A 384 11.90 5.49 -4.69
C GLU A 384 11.55 4.60 -5.90
N GLY A 385 10.30 4.65 -6.40
CA GLY A 385 9.87 3.98 -7.62
C GLY A 385 9.83 2.45 -7.55
N SER A 386 9.81 1.87 -6.34
CA SER A 386 9.64 0.42 -6.16
C SER A 386 8.22 -0.03 -6.49
N ILE A 387 7.25 0.85 -6.28
CA ILE A 387 5.85 0.74 -6.64
C ILE A 387 5.39 2.03 -7.30
N ASP A 388 4.33 1.94 -8.08
CA ASP A 388 3.74 3.05 -8.83
C ASP A 388 2.22 2.94 -8.79
N VAL A 389 1.49 4.01 -9.08
CA VAL A 389 0.03 3.98 -9.25
C VAL A 389 -0.33 4.65 -10.56
N GLY A 390 -1.37 4.13 -11.22
CA GLY A 390 -1.86 4.73 -12.45
C GLY A 390 -3.30 4.37 -12.73
N ILE A 391 -3.91 5.15 -13.60
CA ILE A 391 -5.20 4.87 -14.22
C ILE A 391 -4.94 4.22 -15.56
N TYR A 392 -5.55 3.06 -15.77
CA TYR A 392 -5.42 2.24 -16.95
C TYR A 392 -6.81 2.04 -17.56
N ARG A 393 -6.91 2.27 -18.87
CA ARG A 393 -8.15 2.06 -19.61
C ARG A 393 -8.13 0.71 -20.31
N PHE A 394 -9.24 0.01 -20.20
CA PHE A 394 -9.51 -1.27 -20.87
C PHE A 394 -10.75 -1.12 -21.73
N ARG A 395 -10.70 -1.51 -22.99
CA ARG A 395 -11.85 -1.41 -23.89
C ARG A 395 -12.28 -2.78 -24.40
N ARG A 396 -13.58 -3.03 -24.40
CA ARG A 396 -14.18 -4.15 -25.10
C ARG A 396 -14.41 -3.76 -26.56
N ALA A 397 -14.05 -4.63 -27.53
CA ALA A 397 -14.36 -4.42 -28.92
C ALA A 397 -15.88 -4.24 -29.14
N GLY A 398 -16.25 -3.46 -30.18
CA GLY A 398 -17.65 -3.22 -30.56
C GLY A 398 -18.27 -4.39 -31.30
#